data_edf82ac92ccf39f00f98338784ffaef1
#
_entry.id   edf82ac92ccf39f00f98338784ffaef1
#
_cell.length_a   1.000
_cell.length_b   1.000
_cell.length_c   1.000
_cell.angle_alpha   90.00
_cell.angle_beta   90.00
_cell.angle_gamma   90.00
#
_symmetry.space_group_name_H-M   'P 1'
#
loop_
_entity.id
_entity.type
_entity.pdbx_description
1 polymer ?
#
loop_
_entity_poly.entity_id
_entity_poly.type
_entity_poly.pdbx_seq_one_letter_code
_entity_poly.pdbx_strand_id
1 'polypeptide(L)'
;MNKAIINGESETVVSIIYMEKALDSGNILSQASVEIEEEDNVKTIENKLSKLGSDLLLNTIEKLLKGEIKEIEQDKNLVTYAYNFKNEELVIDFSKTARDLYNFVRGLNPWPVAYFVYDSKKIKVFELEYKQENISKEFGEIVIADKTGLWIQTSSGIVNLKRI
;
A
#
# COMPACT_ATOMS: atom_id res chain seq x y z
N MET A 1 -1.19 -3.20 5.40
CA MET A 1 -1.77 -2.13 4.53
C MET A 1 -0.80 -1.64 3.45
N ASN A 2 0.30 -0.96 3.79
CA ASN A 2 1.24 -0.41 2.80
C ASN A 2 1.62 -1.43 1.71
N LYS A 3 2.07 -2.63 2.09
CA LYS A 3 2.50 -3.67 1.13
C LYS A 3 1.36 -4.11 0.21
N ALA A 4 0.12 -4.23 0.69
CA ALA A 4 -1.02 -4.58 -0.15
C ALA A 4 -1.24 -3.53 -1.26
N ILE A 5 -1.20 -2.23 -0.92
CA ILE A 5 -1.33 -1.16 -1.90
C ILE A 5 -0.15 -1.15 -2.88
N ILE A 6 1.08 -1.26 -2.37
CA ILE A 6 2.31 -1.26 -3.19
C ILE A 6 2.32 -2.43 -4.17
N ASN A 7 1.87 -3.60 -3.73
CA ASN A 7 1.79 -4.80 -4.58
C ASN A 7 0.63 -4.75 -5.59
N GLY A 8 -0.25 -3.75 -5.51
CA GLY A 8 -1.42 -3.63 -6.39
C GLY A 8 -2.52 -4.65 -6.10
N GLU A 9 -2.62 -5.12 -4.85
CA GLU A 9 -3.71 -6.00 -4.44
C GLU A 9 -5.06 -5.28 -4.58
N SER A 10 -6.09 -6.02 -4.92
CA SER A 10 -7.45 -5.48 -5.09
C SER A 10 -8.21 -5.32 -3.78
N GLU A 11 -7.79 -6.02 -2.73
CA GLU A 11 -8.41 -5.98 -1.40
C GLU A 11 -7.38 -6.14 -0.28
N THR A 12 -7.76 -5.75 0.91
CA THR A 12 -7.03 -6.05 2.16
C THR A 12 -8.01 -6.43 3.25
N VAL A 13 -7.54 -7.15 4.27
CA VAL A 13 -8.40 -7.72 5.31
C VAL A 13 -8.05 -7.18 6.69
N VAL A 14 -9.06 -7.16 7.58
CA VAL A 14 -8.89 -7.09 9.03
C VAL A 14 -9.34 -8.41 9.63
N SER A 15 -8.55 -8.95 10.56
CA SER A 15 -8.81 -10.21 11.24
C SER A 15 -8.90 -9.99 12.74
N ILE A 16 -9.86 -10.66 13.38
CA ILE A 16 -9.92 -10.81 14.83
C ILE A 16 -9.35 -12.19 15.14
N ILE A 17 -8.30 -12.23 15.94
CA ILE A 17 -7.57 -13.45 16.28
C ILE A 17 -7.45 -13.61 17.79
N TYR A 18 -7.24 -14.83 18.28
CA TYR A 18 -6.77 -15.01 19.64
C TYR A 18 -5.32 -14.53 19.79
N MET A 19 -5.03 -13.97 20.95
CA MET A 19 -3.63 -13.64 21.29
C MET A 19 -2.87 -14.91 21.68
N GLU A 20 -1.77 -15.14 21.01
CA GLU A 20 -0.84 -16.23 21.25
C GLU A 20 0.57 -15.70 21.59
N LYS A 21 1.46 -16.59 22.05
CA LYS A 21 2.83 -16.22 22.42
C LYS A 21 3.64 -15.73 21.20
N ALA A 22 3.43 -16.33 20.04
CA ALA A 22 4.06 -15.89 18.79
C ALA A 22 3.22 -14.77 18.15
N LEU A 23 3.90 -13.88 17.42
CA LEU A 23 3.28 -12.70 16.79
C LEU A 23 2.22 -13.15 15.77
N ASP A 24 1.01 -12.63 15.92
CA ASP A 24 -0.14 -12.78 15.01
C ASP A 24 -0.49 -14.24 14.63
N SER A 25 -0.15 -15.21 15.48
CA SER A 25 -0.25 -16.66 15.21
C SER A 25 -1.50 -17.34 15.74
N GLY A 26 -2.35 -16.63 16.44
CA GLY A 26 -3.57 -17.20 17.04
C GLY A 26 -4.62 -17.56 16.00
N ASN A 27 -5.54 -18.45 16.41
CA ASN A 27 -6.66 -18.84 15.55
C ASN A 27 -7.51 -17.64 15.16
N ILE A 28 -7.95 -17.61 13.91
CA ILE A 28 -8.83 -16.58 13.38
C ILE A 28 -10.25 -16.83 13.86
N LEU A 29 -10.85 -15.81 14.48
CA LEU A 29 -12.24 -15.82 14.96
C LEU A 29 -13.20 -15.25 13.91
N SER A 30 -12.77 -14.20 13.23
CA SER A 30 -13.52 -13.58 12.14
C SER A 30 -12.61 -12.73 11.26
N GLN A 31 -13.02 -12.54 10.00
CA GLN A 31 -12.32 -11.69 9.04
C GLN A 31 -13.34 -10.90 8.22
N ALA A 32 -12.93 -9.72 7.77
CA ALA A 32 -13.66 -8.93 6.80
C ALA A 32 -12.67 -8.20 5.88
N SER A 33 -13.00 -8.07 4.60
CA SER A 33 -12.17 -7.37 3.60
C SER A 33 -12.71 -6.00 3.26
N VAL A 34 -11.82 -5.14 2.79
CA VAL A 34 -12.14 -3.88 2.11
C VAL A 34 -11.45 -3.87 0.76
N GLU A 35 -12.17 -3.39 -0.24
CA GLU A 35 -11.62 -3.14 -1.58
C GLU A 35 -10.62 -1.97 -1.52
N ILE A 36 -9.51 -2.12 -2.27
CA ILE A 36 -8.50 -1.08 -2.48
C ILE A 36 -8.80 -0.42 -3.82
N GLU A 37 -9.45 0.72 -3.76
CA GLU A 37 -9.81 1.50 -4.95
C GLU A 37 -8.59 2.22 -5.54
N GLU A 38 -8.70 2.69 -6.78
CA GLU A 38 -7.62 3.38 -7.48
C GLU A 38 -7.08 4.59 -6.70
N GLU A 39 -7.98 5.38 -6.11
CA GLU A 39 -7.64 6.61 -5.38
C GLU A 39 -7.20 6.36 -3.93
N ASP A 40 -7.26 5.10 -3.45
CA ASP A 40 -6.90 4.82 -2.07
C ASP A 40 -5.40 4.94 -1.82
N ASN A 41 -5.07 5.52 -0.69
CA ASN A 41 -3.75 5.54 -0.09
C ASN A 41 -3.77 4.87 1.29
N VAL A 42 -2.63 4.85 1.99
CA VAL A 42 -2.55 4.20 3.31
C VAL A 42 -3.56 4.80 4.29
N LYS A 43 -3.77 6.12 4.28
CA LYS A 43 -4.69 6.78 5.23
C LYS A 43 -6.15 6.45 4.99
N THR A 44 -6.58 6.38 3.72
CA THR A 44 -7.95 6.02 3.38
C THR A 44 -8.23 4.56 3.74
N ILE A 45 -7.31 3.64 3.43
CA ILE A 45 -7.43 2.22 3.80
C ILE A 45 -7.39 2.04 5.33
N GLU A 46 -6.52 2.76 6.05
CA GLU A 46 -6.52 2.75 7.53
C GLU A 46 -7.89 3.12 8.10
N ASN A 47 -8.51 4.17 7.57
CA ASN A 47 -9.82 4.61 8.02
C ASN A 47 -10.92 3.57 7.70
N LYS A 48 -10.91 2.98 6.49
CA LYS A 48 -11.84 1.91 6.09
C LYS A 48 -11.71 0.70 7.02
N LEU A 49 -10.46 0.22 7.23
CA LEU A 49 -10.18 -0.94 8.08
C LEU A 49 -10.48 -0.68 9.57
N SER A 50 -10.21 0.52 10.08
CA SER A 50 -10.47 0.88 11.47
C SER A 50 -11.97 0.83 11.79
N LYS A 51 -12.80 1.37 10.89
CA LYS A 51 -14.26 1.32 11.03
C LYS A 51 -14.77 -0.13 10.96
N LEU A 52 -14.37 -0.84 9.90
CA LEU A 52 -14.79 -2.24 9.71
C LEU A 52 -14.33 -3.14 10.86
N GLY A 53 -13.09 -2.95 11.34
CA GLY A 53 -12.51 -3.73 12.43
C GLY A 53 -13.23 -3.50 13.76
N SER A 54 -13.68 -2.28 14.04
CA SER A 54 -14.46 -1.98 15.23
C SER A 54 -15.81 -2.70 15.22
N ASP A 55 -16.53 -2.64 14.11
CA ASP A 55 -17.81 -3.31 13.96
C ASP A 55 -17.65 -4.84 14.00
N LEU A 56 -16.61 -5.35 13.32
CA LEU A 56 -16.27 -6.77 13.32
C LEU A 56 -15.94 -7.29 14.73
N LEU A 57 -15.18 -6.52 15.51
CA LEU A 57 -14.80 -6.89 16.87
C LEU A 57 -16.03 -7.03 17.78
N LEU A 58 -16.94 -6.05 17.76
CA LEU A 58 -18.18 -6.10 18.56
C LEU A 58 -19.01 -7.34 18.23
N ASN A 59 -19.24 -7.58 16.94
CA ASN A 59 -19.99 -8.75 16.48
C ASN A 59 -19.28 -10.08 16.86
N THR A 60 -17.96 -10.10 16.81
CA THR A 60 -17.18 -11.29 17.16
C THR A 60 -17.28 -11.58 18.65
N ILE A 61 -17.20 -10.57 19.53
CA ILE A 61 -17.35 -10.74 20.98
C ILE A 61 -18.75 -11.29 21.31
N GLU A 62 -19.80 -10.75 20.72
CA GLU A 62 -21.16 -11.25 20.95
C GLU A 62 -21.31 -12.73 20.56
N LYS A 63 -20.80 -13.13 19.40
CA LYS A 63 -20.83 -14.52 18.94
C LYS A 63 -19.97 -15.43 19.82
N LEU A 64 -18.81 -14.94 20.25
CA LEU A 64 -17.93 -15.69 21.13
C LEU A 64 -18.60 -16.01 22.48
N LEU A 65 -19.27 -15.02 23.08
CA LEU A 65 -20.01 -15.22 24.34
C LEU A 65 -21.18 -16.19 24.21
N LYS A 66 -21.76 -16.31 23.01
CA LYS A 66 -22.85 -17.30 22.72
C LYS A 66 -22.30 -18.68 22.33
N GLY A 67 -20.97 -18.86 22.17
CA GLY A 67 -20.38 -20.11 21.71
C GLY A 67 -20.63 -20.41 20.24
N GLU A 68 -20.89 -19.37 19.43
CA GLU A 68 -21.23 -19.47 17.99
C GLU A 68 -20.00 -19.31 17.06
N ILE A 69 -18.80 -19.09 17.61
CA ILE A 69 -17.56 -18.94 16.83
C ILE A 69 -16.99 -20.30 16.46
N LYS A 70 -16.68 -20.46 15.20
CA LYS A 70 -15.84 -21.55 14.70
C LYS A 70 -14.46 -20.99 14.39
N GLU A 71 -13.50 -21.34 15.21
CA GLU A 71 -12.11 -20.93 15.04
C GLU A 71 -11.49 -21.55 13.78
N ILE A 72 -10.63 -20.78 13.09
CA ILE A 72 -9.88 -21.22 11.92
C ILE A 72 -8.39 -21.17 12.27
N GLU A 73 -7.73 -22.31 12.21
CA GLU A 73 -6.28 -22.40 12.38
C GLU A 73 -5.57 -21.76 11.18
N GLN A 74 -4.54 -20.96 11.45
CA GLN A 74 -3.74 -20.34 10.38
C GLN A 74 -2.74 -21.36 9.80
N ASP A 75 -2.65 -21.44 8.46
CA ASP A 75 -1.64 -22.27 7.79
C ASP A 75 -0.27 -21.60 7.91
N LYS A 76 0.63 -22.23 8.66
CA LYS A 76 1.99 -21.75 8.90
C LYS A 76 2.84 -21.67 7.63
N ASN A 77 2.48 -22.40 6.56
CA ASN A 77 3.18 -22.34 5.28
C ASN A 77 2.83 -21.09 4.44
N LEU A 78 1.72 -20.41 4.77
CA LEU A 78 1.25 -19.20 4.08
C LEU A 78 1.65 -17.91 4.80
N VAL A 79 2.41 -18.01 5.90
CA VAL A 79 2.83 -16.83 6.67
C VAL A 79 3.76 -15.95 5.85
N THR A 80 3.42 -14.68 5.76
CA THR A 80 4.28 -13.63 5.18
C THR A 80 4.50 -12.50 6.18
N TYR A 81 5.64 -11.81 6.07
CA TYR A 81 5.99 -10.74 7.00
C TYR A 81 6.07 -9.40 6.29
N ALA A 82 5.44 -8.39 6.85
CA ALA A 82 5.51 -7.00 6.40
C ALA A 82 6.33 -6.18 7.40
N TYR A 83 7.65 -6.24 7.28
CA TYR A 83 8.56 -5.44 8.12
C TYR A 83 8.44 -3.94 7.85
N ASN A 84 8.87 -3.14 8.83
CA ASN A 84 8.99 -1.70 8.66
C ASN A 84 9.97 -1.37 7.53
N PHE A 85 9.64 -0.33 6.75
CA PHE A 85 10.48 0.12 5.65
C PHE A 85 11.79 0.72 6.16
N LYS A 86 12.90 0.35 5.52
CA LYS A 86 14.17 1.04 5.64
C LYS A 86 14.21 2.24 4.69
N ASN A 87 15.07 3.20 4.97
CA ASN A 87 15.17 4.40 4.12
C ASN A 87 15.49 4.07 2.66
N GLU A 88 16.32 3.06 2.41
CA GLU A 88 16.70 2.62 1.07
C GLU A 88 15.52 2.06 0.27
N GLU A 89 14.51 1.50 0.96
CA GLU A 89 13.30 0.94 0.36
C GLU A 89 12.27 2.01 -0.03
N LEU A 90 12.51 3.28 0.33
CA LEU A 90 11.60 4.41 0.04
C LEU A 90 11.99 5.17 -1.23
N VAL A 91 13.09 4.76 -1.88
CA VAL A 91 13.60 5.42 -3.10
C VAL A 91 12.74 5.04 -4.30
N ILE A 92 12.29 6.05 -5.05
CA ILE A 92 11.58 5.85 -6.32
C ILE A 92 12.58 5.32 -7.35
N ASP A 93 12.30 4.16 -7.91
CA ASP A 93 13.07 3.51 -8.97
C ASP A 93 12.33 3.65 -10.31
N PHE A 94 12.70 4.62 -11.13
CA PHE A 94 12.07 4.88 -12.42
C PHE A 94 12.23 3.75 -13.45
N SER A 95 13.01 2.70 -13.15
CA SER A 95 13.06 1.48 -13.97
C SER A 95 11.83 0.57 -13.78
N LYS A 96 10.96 0.85 -12.82
CA LYS A 96 9.66 0.18 -12.63
C LYS A 96 8.63 0.74 -13.62
N THR A 97 7.46 0.09 -13.70
CA THR A 97 6.35 0.60 -14.51
C THR A 97 5.71 1.83 -13.88
N ALA A 98 5.08 2.67 -14.68
CA ALA A 98 4.35 3.84 -14.17
C ALA A 98 3.24 3.45 -13.16
N ARG A 99 2.58 2.30 -13.39
CA ARG A 99 1.59 1.74 -12.46
C ARG A 99 2.21 1.32 -11.13
N ASP A 100 3.35 0.63 -11.16
CA ASP A 100 4.04 0.23 -9.94
C ASP A 100 4.47 1.44 -9.12
N LEU A 101 4.98 2.50 -9.79
CA LEU A 101 5.36 3.74 -9.11
C LEU A 101 4.17 4.48 -8.51
N TYR A 102 3.04 4.49 -9.20
CA TYR A 102 1.80 5.03 -8.66
C TYR A 102 1.39 4.29 -7.38
N ASN A 103 1.34 2.95 -7.42
CA ASN A 103 1.04 2.13 -6.25
C ASN A 103 2.07 2.33 -5.13
N PHE A 104 3.34 2.44 -5.47
CA PHE A 104 4.42 2.67 -4.53
C PHE A 104 4.24 3.99 -3.77
N VAL A 105 4.00 5.09 -4.48
CA VAL A 105 3.83 6.41 -3.86
C VAL A 105 2.56 6.46 -3.02
N ARG A 106 1.40 6.02 -3.53
CA ARG A 106 0.16 6.02 -2.76
C ARG A 106 0.20 5.05 -1.57
N GLY A 107 0.93 3.94 -1.70
CA GLY A 107 1.15 2.95 -0.64
C GLY A 107 2.14 3.40 0.45
N LEU A 108 2.85 4.53 0.23
CA LEU A 108 3.72 5.18 1.21
C LEU A 108 3.19 6.53 1.69
N ASN A 109 2.06 7.01 1.16
CA ASN A 109 1.44 8.28 1.53
C ASN A 109 0.35 8.06 2.61
N PRO A 110 0.32 8.82 3.70
CA PRO A 110 1.14 10.02 4.03
C PRO A 110 2.46 9.70 4.76
N TRP A 111 2.71 8.46 5.11
CA TRP A 111 3.93 8.04 5.82
C TRP A 111 4.30 6.60 5.40
N PRO A 112 5.61 6.29 5.21
CA PRO A 112 6.83 7.10 5.46
C PRO A 112 7.21 8.07 4.32
N VAL A 113 6.51 8.09 3.21
CA VAL A 113 6.67 8.94 2.01
C VAL A 113 7.84 8.50 1.11
N ALA A 114 7.52 8.22 -0.14
CA ALA A 114 8.49 7.93 -1.19
C ALA A 114 9.35 9.16 -1.53
N TYR A 115 10.57 8.94 -2.03
CA TYR A 115 11.45 10.03 -2.46
C TYR A 115 12.37 9.60 -3.60
N PHE A 116 12.93 10.57 -4.29
CA PHE A 116 14.09 10.39 -5.13
C PHE A 116 15.18 11.42 -4.79
N VAL A 117 16.37 11.25 -5.35
CA VAL A 117 17.48 12.18 -5.14
C VAL A 117 17.74 12.91 -6.45
N TYR A 118 17.77 14.24 -6.40
CA TYR A 118 18.13 15.11 -7.49
C TYR A 118 19.11 16.18 -6.99
N ASP A 119 20.23 16.34 -7.69
CA ASP A 119 21.30 17.27 -7.30
C ASP A 119 21.68 17.15 -5.81
N SER A 120 21.92 15.91 -5.35
CA SER A 120 22.23 15.56 -3.96
C SER A 120 21.15 15.95 -2.93
N LYS A 121 19.97 16.37 -3.37
CA LYS A 121 18.82 16.70 -2.49
C LYS A 121 17.78 15.61 -2.55
N LYS A 122 17.26 15.24 -1.36
CA LYS A 122 16.15 14.33 -1.20
C LYS A 122 14.84 15.07 -1.47
N ILE A 123 14.12 14.64 -2.51
CA ILE A 123 12.82 15.20 -2.89
C ILE A 123 11.75 14.18 -2.56
N LYS A 124 10.87 14.50 -1.61
CA LYS A 124 9.75 13.66 -1.23
C LYS A 124 8.62 13.79 -2.25
N VAL A 125 7.96 12.68 -2.55
CA VAL A 125 6.83 12.63 -3.48
C VAL A 125 5.61 12.09 -2.75
N PHE A 126 4.58 12.92 -2.64
CA PHE A 126 3.34 12.57 -1.95
C PHE A 126 2.26 12.10 -2.91
N GLU A 127 2.32 12.52 -4.18
CA GLU A 127 1.27 12.22 -5.15
C GLU A 127 1.85 12.14 -6.57
N LEU A 128 1.48 11.06 -7.26
CA LEU A 128 1.75 10.85 -8.68
C LEU A 128 0.43 10.72 -9.45
N GLU A 129 0.45 11.08 -10.72
CA GLU A 129 -0.46 10.52 -11.71
C GLU A 129 0.37 9.77 -12.76
N TYR A 130 -0.24 8.86 -13.53
CA TYR A 130 0.47 8.10 -14.53
C TYR A 130 -0.32 7.98 -15.83
N LYS A 131 0.41 7.73 -16.93
CA LYS A 131 -0.14 7.39 -18.24
C LYS A 131 0.63 6.21 -18.82
N GLN A 132 -0.06 5.37 -19.57
CA GLN A 132 0.54 4.23 -20.26
C GLN A 132 1.12 4.59 -21.65
N GLU A 133 1.58 5.83 -21.80
CA GLU A 133 2.22 6.32 -23.01
C GLU A 133 3.74 6.14 -22.86
N ASN A 134 4.39 5.57 -23.86
CA ASN A 134 5.84 5.48 -23.90
C ASN A 134 6.40 6.56 -24.85
N ILE A 135 7.26 7.41 -24.31
CA ILE A 135 8.01 8.39 -25.05
C ILE A 135 9.45 7.91 -25.02
N SER A 136 9.97 7.38 -26.13
CA SER A 136 11.28 6.72 -26.27
C SER A 136 12.47 7.50 -25.67
N LYS A 137 12.58 7.50 -24.36
CA LYS A 137 13.61 8.13 -23.54
C LYS A 137 14.12 7.16 -22.48
N GLU A 138 15.24 7.48 -21.85
CA GLU A 138 15.78 6.68 -20.77
C GLU A 138 14.92 6.80 -19.48
N PHE A 139 14.96 5.79 -18.63
CA PHE A 139 14.21 5.78 -17.37
C PHE A 139 14.74 6.87 -16.43
N GLY A 140 13.82 7.66 -15.87
CA GLY A 140 14.15 8.82 -15.04
C GLY A 140 14.37 10.11 -15.84
N GLU A 141 14.35 10.06 -17.17
CA GLU A 141 14.50 11.27 -17.99
C GLU A 141 13.20 12.07 -18.04
N ILE A 142 13.31 13.39 -17.93
CA ILE A 142 12.16 14.30 -18.05
C ILE A 142 11.70 14.32 -19.51
N VAL A 143 10.44 13.97 -19.74
CA VAL A 143 9.82 13.98 -21.06
C VAL A 143 9.01 15.25 -21.33
N ILE A 144 8.36 15.79 -20.29
CA ILE A 144 7.59 17.03 -20.35
C ILE A 144 7.85 17.82 -19.06
N ALA A 145 8.12 19.11 -19.19
CA ALA A 145 8.23 20.05 -18.08
C ALA A 145 7.51 21.34 -18.48
N ASP A 146 6.23 21.45 -18.14
CA ASP A 146 5.38 22.58 -18.46
C ASP A 146 4.32 22.81 -17.39
N LYS A 147 3.30 23.65 -17.69
CA LYS A 147 2.18 23.91 -16.78
C LYS A 147 1.32 22.69 -16.43
N THR A 148 1.44 21.59 -17.17
CA THR A 148 0.72 20.34 -16.90
C THR A 148 1.43 19.49 -15.86
N GLY A 149 2.71 19.74 -15.61
CA GLY A 149 3.52 19.10 -14.59
C GLY A 149 4.90 18.67 -15.07
N LEU A 150 5.53 17.85 -14.25
CA LEU A 150 6.83 17.25 -14.50
C LEU A 150 6.65 15.76 -14.81
N TRP A 151 6.65 15.42 -16.11
CA TRP A 151 6.50 14.04 -16.56
C TRP A 151 7.85 13.38 -16.77
N ILE A 152 7.98 12.16 -16.25
CA ILE A 152 9.23 11.40 -16.23
C ILE A 152 8.99 10.03 -16.87
N GLN A 153 9.93 9.59 -17.73
CA GLN A 153 9.89 8.27 -18.36
C GLN A 153 10.13 7.15 -17.34
N THR A 154 9.35 6.08 -17.47
CA THR A 154 9.49 4.83 -16.69
C THR A 154 9.70 3.65 -17.64
N SER A 155 9.86 2.42 -17.11
CA SER A 155 10.03 1.24 -17.99
C SER A 155 8.79 0.95 -18.84
N SER A 156 7.59 1.33 -18.38
CA SER A 156 6.36 1.27 -19.16
C SER A 156 5.43 2.38 -18.71
N GLY A 157 5.21 3.36 -19.60
CA GLY A 157 4.43 4.56 -19.31
C GLY A 157 5.28 5.71 -18.77
N ILE A 158 4.60 6.80 -18.40
CA ILE A 158 5.18 8.01 -17.80
C ILE A 158 4.46 8.38 -16.51
N VAL A 159 5.16 8.99 -15.59
CA VAL A 159 4.61 9.50 -14.32
C VAL A 159 4.76 11.01 -14.22
N ASN A 160 3.74 11.66 -13.64
CA ASN A 160 3.75 13.09 -13.34
C ASN A 160 3.83 13.30 -11.83
N LEU A 161 4.80 14.10 -11.39
CA LEU A 161 4.94 14.50 -10.00
C LEU A 161 3.94 15.61 -9.67
N LYS A 162 2.85 15.28 -8.96
CA LYS A 162 1.78 16.24 -8.63
C LYS A 162 2.05 17.02 -7.36
N ARG A 163 2.55 16.35 -6.33
CA ARG A 163 2.90 16.97 -5.05
C ARG A 163 4.23 16.44 -4.53
N ILE A 164 5.16 17.34 -4.39
CA ILE A 164 6.51 17.10 -3.91
C ILE A 164 6.81 17.96 -2.67
#